data_8539c3ba5b7ae9415c2cda02a309225e
#
_entry.id   8539c3ba5b7ae9415c2cda02a309225e
#
_cell.length_a   1.000
_cell.length_b   1.000
_cell.length_c   1.000
_cell.angle_alpha   90.00
_cell.angle_beta   90.00
_cell.angle_gamma   90.00
#
_symmetry.space_group_name_H-M   'P 1'
#
loop_
_entity.id
_entity.type
_entity.pdbx_description
1 polymer ?
#
loop_
_entity_poly.entity_id
_entity_poly.type
_entity_poly.pdbx_seq_one_letter_code
_entity_poly.pdbx_strand_id
1 'polypeptide(L)'
;MISTKEKIDSLLFERAPWLNSNKVGIKIIIPILAFILGYKKTLEVIDQIKVLPANTLMEKLAKVFIGKIKITGHSNIQSNGSQIFVCNHPTGIADGLVIWSTLSKKRPDIFFFANKDVTHLLPQMQNIIAPVEWKNNKRTLRSKKETLAYAKKAFEAKRSAVIFPSGRL
;
A
#
# COMPACT_ATOMS: atom_id res chain seq x y z
N MET A 1 18.06 -0.80 14.78
CA MET A 1 16.84 -0.87 13.91
C MET A 1 16.12 0.46 13.94
N ILE A 2 15.75 1.01 12.79
CA ILE A 2 14.97 2.26 12.70
C ILE A 2 13.57 1.99 13.24
N SER A 3 13.08 2.81 14.16
CA SER A 3 11.75 2.64 14.77
C SER A 3 10.62 2.91 13.77
N THR A 4 9.42 2.40 14.06
CA THR A 4 8.20 2.69 13.25
C THR A 4 7.95 4.19 13.17
N LYS A 5 8.14 4.89 14.30
CA LYS A 5 8.01 6.35 14.39
C LYS A 5 8.96 7.05 13.43
N GLU A 6 10.24 6.73 13.46
CA GLU A 6 11.24 7.35 12.58
C GLU A 6 10.95 7.13 11.10
N LYS A 7 10.46 5.95 10.73
CA LYS A 7 10.04 5.65 9.35
C LYS A 7 8.86 6.53 8.92
N ILE A 8 7.85 6.67 9.76
CA ILE A 8 6.67 7.48 9.46
C ILE A 8 7.04 8.95 9.41
N ASP A 9 7.80 9.45 10.39
CA ASP A 9 8.27 10.83 10.42
C ASP A 9 9.07 11.17 9.16
N SER A 10 9.97 10.28 8.74
CA SER A 10 10.73 10.44 7.49
C SER A 10 9.82 10.61 6.27
N LEU A 11 8.78 9.76 6.14
CA LEU A 11 7.82 9.86 5.05
C LEU A 11 6.96 11.13 5.12
N LEU A 12 6.57 11.56 6.33
CA LEU A 12 5.81 12.78 6.54
C LEU A 12 6.65 14.02 6.18
N PHE A 13 7.88 14.12 6.68
CA PHE A 13 8.78 15.24 6.39
C PHE A 13 9.19 15.31 4.92
N GLU A 14 9.30 14.16 4.26
CA GLU A 14 9.57 14.14 2.82
C GLU A 14 8.38 14.66 2.00
N ARG A 15 7.15 14.43 2.44
CA ARG A 15 5.92 14.88 1.76
C ARG A 15 5.49 16.28 2.14
N ALA A 16 5.79 16.69 3.36
CA ALA A 16 5.48 17.98 3.93
C ALA A 16 6.73 18.57 4.61
N PRO A 17 7.74 19.05 3.83
CA PRO A 17 9.01 19.55 4.38
C PRO A 17 8.84 20.69 5.39
N TRP A 18 7.74 21.45 5.29
CA TRP A 18 7.41 22.53 6.21
C TRP A 18 7.20 22.03 7.65
N LEU A 19 6.81 20.76 7.85
CA LEU A 19 6.69 20.16 9.20
C LEU A 19 8.03 20.08 9.93
N ASN A 20 9.14 20.04 9.20
CA ASN A 20 10.50 20.00 9.78
C ASN A 20 11.10 21.38 10.01
N SER A 21 10.30 22.44 9.95
CA SER A 21 10.76 23.81 10.14
C SER A 21 10.89 24.15 11.63
N ASN A 22 11.96 24.88 11.96
CA ASN A 22 12.22 25.37 13.33
C ASN A 22 11.37 26.59 13.76
N LYS A 23 10.42 27.03 12.93
CA LYS A 23 9.54 28.17 13.26
C LYS A 23 8.66 27.84 14.47
N VAL A 24 8.59 28.79 15.43
CA VAL A 24 7.84 28.61 16.69
C VAL A 24 6.38 28.20 16.45
N GLY A 25 5.71 28.83 15.50
CA GLY A 25 4.32 28.49 15.15
C GLY A 25 4.15 27.05 14.71
N ILE A 26 5.12 26.47 13.98
CA ILE A 26 5.06 25.09 13.53
C ILE A 26 5.25 24.12 14.71
N LYS A 27 6.12 24.42 15.65
CA LYS A 27 6.32 23.62 16.88
C LYS A 27 5.05 23.53 17.73
N ILE A 28 4.18 24.54 17.66
CA ILE A 28 2.89 24.56 18.37
C ILE A 28 1.83 23.78 17.57
N ILE A 29 1.82 23.92 16.25
CA ILE A 29 0.81 23.31 15.38
C ILE A 29 1.01 21.78 15.24
N ILE A 30 2.24 21.29 15.19
CA ILE A 30 2.51 19.85 15.01
C ILE A 30 1.83 18.98 16.06
N PRO A 31 1.96 19.22 17.39
CA PRO A 31 1.30 18.37 18.38
C PRO A 31 -0.22 18.41 18.28
N ILE A 32 -0.79 19.56 17.91
CA ILE A 32 -2.23 19.72 17.70
C ILE A 32 -2.69 18.87 16.50
N LEU A 33 -2.00 18.99 15.36
CA LEU A 33 -2.28 18.18 14.18
C LEU A 33 -2.09 16.68 14.46
N ALA A 34 -1.02 16.31 15.15
CA ALA A 34 -0.75 14.93 15.54
C ALA A 34 -1.87 14.35 16.41
N PHE A 35 -2.41 15.15 17.34
CA PHE A 35 -3.55 14.75 18.16
C PHE A 35 -4.82 14.61 17.33
N ILE A 36 -5.18 15.61 16.52
CA ILE A 36 -6.39 15.59 15.67
C ILE A 36 -6.37 14.45 14.66
N LEU A 37 -5.21 14.19 14.04
CA LEU A 37 -5.02 13.12 13.06
C LEU A 37 -4.83 11.73 13.69
N GLY A 38 -4.84 11.63 15.02
CA GLY A 38 -4.68 10.35 15.71
C GLY A 38 -3.31 9.69 15.47
N TYR A 39 -2.26 10.50 15.34
CA TYR A 39 -0.90 10.03 15.02
C TYR A 39 -0.41 8.92 15.98
N LYS A 40 -0.62 9.07 17.29
CA LYS A 40 -0.24 8.06 18.29
C LYS A 40 -0.97 6.74 18.04
N LYS A 41 -2.28 6.79 17.81
CA LYS A 41 -3.08 5.61 17.50
C LYS A 41 -2.62 4.94 16.21
N THR A 42 -2.22 5.72 15.21
CA THR A 42 -1.66 5.20 13.95
C THR A 42 -0.37 4.44 14.19
N LEU A 43 0.55 4.96 15.04
CA LEU A 43 1.77 4.25 15.41
C LEU A 43 1.48 2.91 16.11
N GLU A 44 0.57 2.91 17.08
CA GLU A 44 0.17 1.71 17.82
C GLU A 44 -0.43 0.65 16.87
N VAL A 45 -1.29 1.08 15.95
CA VAL A 45 -1.88 0.17 14.95
C VAL A 45 -0.79 -0.41 14.04
N ILE A 46 0.13 0.40 13.53
CA ILE A 46 1.22 -0.09 12.66
C ILE A 46 2.12 -1.05 13.41
N ASP A 47 2.44 -0.79 14.68
CA ASP A 47 3.25 -1.70 15.49
C ASP A 47 2.57 -3.05 15.72
N GLN A 48 1.24 -3.07 15.84
CA GLN A 48 0.47 -4.32 15.95
C GLN A 48 0.40 -5.10 14.63
N ILE A 49 0.31 -4.41 13.49
CA ILE A 49 0.11 -5.07 12.20
C ILE A 49 1.41 -5.42 11.48
N LYS A 50 2.54 -4.78 11.82
CA LYS A 50 3.83 -5.03 11.14
C LYS A 50 4.39 -6.43 11.31
N VAL A 51 3.90 -7.18 12.31
CA VAL A 51 4.31 -8.57 12.57
C VAL A 51 3.40 -9.60 11.88
N LEU A 52 2.29 -9.16 11.28
CA LEU A 52 1.33 -10.04 10.63
C LEU A 52 1.81 -10.40 9.22
N PRO A 53 1.58 -11.63 8.73
CA PRO A 53 1.74 -11.97 7.33
C PRO A 53 0.89 -11.06 6.44
N ALA A 54 1.35 -10.79 5.20
CA ALA A 54 0.68 -9.84 4.29
C ALA A 54 -0.82 -10.15 4.09
N ASN A 55 -1.17 -11.41 3.88
CA ASN A 55 -2.56 -11.83 3.65
C ASN A 55 -3.43 -11.55 4.89
N THR A 56 -2.95 -11.94 6.07
CA THR A 56 -3.66 -11.70 7.35
C THR A 56 -3.81 -10.20 7.62
N LEU A 57 -2.78 -9.41 7.29
CA LEU A 57 -2.82 -7.96 7.38
C LEU A 57 -3.92 -7.39 6.48
N MET A 58 -3.95 -7.77 5.20
CA MET A 58 -4.94 -7.29 4.23
C MET A 58 -6.36 -7.66 4.66
N GLU A 59 -6.58 -8.89 5.15
CA GLU A 59 -7.88 -9.32 5.67
C GLU A 59 -8.31 -8.51 6.90
N LYS A 60 -7.39 -8.26 7.82
CA LYS A 60 -7.67 -7.46 9.03
C LYS A 60 -8.03 -6.03 8.67
N LEU A 61 -7.26 -5.40 7.77
CA LEU A 61 -7.54 -4.05 7.29
C LEU A 61 -8.87 -3.99 6.52
N ALA A 62 -9.14 -4.96 5.64
CA ALA A 62 -10.41 -5.03 4.92
C ALA A 62 -11.61 -5.11 5.89
N LYS A 63 -11.53 -5.95 6.94
CA LYS A 63 -12.59 -6.04 7.96
C LYS A 63 -12.85 -4.74 8.71
N VAL A 64 -11.80 -3.94 8.94
CA VAL A 64 -11.91 -2.67 9.68
C VAL A 64 -12.41 -1.53 8.80
N PHE A 65 -11.91 -1.46 7.56
CA PHE A 65 -12.15 -0.30 6.69
C PHE A 65 -13.23 -0.50 5.64
N ILE A 66 -13.57 -1.77 5.33
CA ILE A 66 -14.53 -2.08 4.29
C ILE A 66 -15.84 -2.54 4.91
N GLY A 67 -16.91 -1.79 4.65
CA GLY A 67 -18.26 -2.15 5.05
C GLY A 67 -18.87 -3.23 4.15
N LYS A 68 -20.19 -3.18 3.96
CA LYS A 68 -20.89 -4.08 3.04
C LYS A 68 -20.53 -3.77 1.58
N ILE A 69 -20.05 -4.77 0.84
CA ILE A 69 -19.74 -4.68 -0.59
C ILE A 69 -20.79 -5.46 -1.36
N LYS A 70 -21.34 -4.85 -2.41
CA LYS A 70 -22.13 -5.56 -3.42
C LYS A 70 -21.20 -5.96 -4.56
N ILE A 71 -21.05 -7.24 -4.79
CA ILE A 71 -20.20 -7.80 -5.85
C ILE A 71 -21.10 -8.38 -6.95
N THR A 72 -20.83 -8.00 -8.20
CA THR A 72 -21.48 -8.57 -9.38
C THR A 72 -20.41 -9.08 -10.34
N GLY A 73 -20.73 -10.12 -11.14
CA GLY A 73 -19.79 -10.67 -12.14
C GLY A 73 -18.63 -11.49 -11.54
N HIS A 74 -18.69 -11.89 -10.28
CA HIS A 74 -17.64 -12.70 -9.64
C HIS A 74 -17.37 -14.04 -10.37
N SER A 75 -18.37 -14.57 -11.08
CA SER A 75 -18.23 -15.76 -11.94
C SER A 75 -17.23 -15.57 -13.09
N ASN A 76 -17.05 -14.33 -13.57
CA ASN A 76 -16.13 -14.02 -14.68
C ASN A 76 -14.66 -14.11 -14.29
N ILE A 77 -14.35 -14.17 -12.99
CA ILE A 77 -12.98 -14.32 -12.51
C ILE A 77 -12.57 -15.78 -12.70
N GLN A 78 -11.53 -16.00 -13.48
CA GLN A 78 -10.97 -17.36 -13.67
C GLN A 78 -10.13 -17.73 -12.44
N SER A 79 -10.25 -18.99 -12.01
CA SER A 79 -9.48 -19.51 -10.86
C SER A 79 -8.03 -19.84 -11.21
N ASN A 80 -7.74 -20.09 -12.48
CA ASN A 80 -6.43 -20.54 -12.97
C ASN A 80 -5.85 -19.57 -14.01
N GLY A 81 -4.54 -19.67 -14.24
CA GLY A 81 -3.81 -18.83 -15.20
C GLY A 81 -3.55 -17.41 -14.68
N SER A 82 -2.64 -16.71 -15.32
CA SER A 82 -2.36 -15.30 -14.99
C SER A 82 -3.43 -14.39 -15.57
N GLN A 83 -3.88 -13.43 -14.77
CA GLN A 83 -4.84 -12.41 -15.17
C GLN A 83 -4.31 -11.02 -14.81
N ILE A 84 -4.79 -10.00 -15.52
CA ILE A 84 -4.56 -8.60 -15.17
C ILE A 84 -5.92 -7.98 -14.85
N PHE A 85 -6.09 -7.55 -13.61
CA PHE A 85 -7.27 -6.83 -13.14
C PHE A 85 -6.99 -5.34 -13.24
N VAL A 86 -7.70 -4.67 -14.12
CA VAL A 86 -7.61 -3.21 -14.31
C VAL A 86 -8.76 -2.56 -13.56
N CYS A 87 -8.45 -1.68 -12.61
CA CYS A 87 -9.43 -1.12 -11.69
C CYS A 87 -9.34 0.40 -11.64
N ASN A 88 -10.47 1.07 -11.38
CA ASN A 88 -10.50 2.48 -11.03
C ASN A 88 -9.87 2.69 -9.64
N HIS A 89 -9.41 3.94 -9.35
CA HIS A 89 -8.71 4.27 -8.12
C HIS A 89 -9.21 5.57 -7.47
N PRO A 90 -10.53 5.70 -7.21
CA PRO A 90 -11.10 6.95 -6.70
C PRO A 90 -10.80 7.21 -5.23
N THR A 91 -10.61 6.16 -4.41
CA THR A 91 -10.49 6.27 -2.95
C THR A 91 -9.09 5.95 -2.41
N GLY A 92 -8.13 5.65 -3.29
CA GLY A 92 -6.76 5.36 -2.91
C GLY A 92 -6.61 3.99 -2.21
N ILE A 93 -6.05 3.95 -1.01
CA ILE A 93 -5.73 2.70 -0.29
C ILE A 93 -6.95 1.80 -0.12
N ALA A 94 -8.14 2.38 0.07
CA ALA A 94 -9.37 1.60 0.26
C ALA A 94 -9.71 0.75 -0.97
N ASP A 95 -9.42 1.21 -2.19
CA ASP A 95 -9.64 0.42 -3.42
C ASP A 95 -8.81 -0.86 -3.41
N GLY A 96 -7.55 -0.78 -2.97
CA GLY A 96 -6.70 -1.96 -2.82
C GLY A 96 -7.29 -2.98 -1.85
N LEU A 97 -7.87 -2.53 -0.74
CA LEU A 97 -8.52 -3.40 0.24
C LEU A 97 -9.81 -4.01 -0.30
N VAL A 98 -10.63 -3.22 -1.03
CA VAL A 98 -11.87 -3.70 -1.68
C VAL A 98 -11.53 -4.80 -2.70
N ILE A 99 -10.56 -4.55 -3.57
CA ILE A 99 -10.13 -5.53 -4.58
C ILE A 99 -9.55 -6.78 -3.91
N TRP A 100 -8.72 -6.62 -2.88
CA TRP A 100 -8.22 -7.74 -2.10
C TRP A 100 -9.36 -8.59 -1.53
N SER A 101 -10.32 -7.98 -0.82
CA SER A 101 -11.44 -8.69 -0.20
C SER A 101 -12.33 -9.39 -1.21
N THR A 102 -12.41 -8.86 -2.44
CA THR A 102 -13.20 -9.42 -3.55
C THR A 102 -12.48 -10.59 -4.21
N LEU A 103 -11.17 -10.46 -4.47
CA LEU A 103 -10.43 -11.41 -5.29
C LEU A 103 -9.73 -12.50 -4.48
N SER A 104 -9.20 -12.21 -3.29
CA SER A 104 -8.24 -13.08 -2.59
C SER A 104 -8.75 -14.49 -2.28
N LYS A 105 -10.07 -14.67 -2.10
CA LYS A 105 -10.66 -15.99 -1.87
C LYS A 105 -10.58 -16.90 -3.10
N LYS A 106 -10.71 -16.33 -4.30
CA LYS A 106 -10.64 -17.05 -5.57
C LYS A 106 -9.25 -17.00 -6.18
N ARG A 107 -8.52 -15.90 -5.93
CA ARG A 107 -7.19 -15.61 -6.43
C ARG A 107 -6.24 -15.18 -5.29
N PRO A 108 -5.81 -16.13 -4.44
CA PRO A 108 -4.85 -15.82 -3.36
C PRO A 108 -3.46 -15.43 -3.88
N ASP A 109 -3.21 -15.62 -5.16
CA ASP A 109 -1.98 -15.33 -5.89
C ASP A 109 -1.86 -13.89 -6.39
N ILE A 110 -2.86 -13.01 -6.14
CA ILE A 110 -2.82 -11.63 -6.64
C ILE A 110 -1.66 -10.83 -6.06
N PHE A 111 -1.14 -9.92 -6.87
CA PHE A 111 -0.22 -8.88 -6.44
C PHE A 111 -0.62 -7.52 -7.02
N PHE A 112 -0.17 -6.44 -6.39
CA PHE A 112 -0.53 -5.07 -6.74
C PHE A 112 0.69 -4.29 -7.22
N PHE A 113 0.53 -3.49 -8.26
CA PHE A 113 1.46 -2.40 -8.52
C PHE A 113 1.12 -1.25 -7.57
N ALA A 114 1.97 -0.97 -6.59
CA ALA A 114 1.71 0.03 -5.58
C ALA A 114 2.98 0.76 -5.13
N ASN A 115 2.78 1.89 -4.45
CA ASN A 115 3.88 2.71 -3.95
C ASN A 115 4.82 1.88 -3.05
N LYS A 116 6.11 1.91 -3.36
CA LYS A 116 7.15 1.21 -2.60
C LYS A 116 7.24 1.65 -1.13
N ASP A 117 6.77 2.87 -0.78
CA ASP A 117 6.77 3.34 0.60
C ASP A 117 5.98 2.39 1.52
N VAL A 118 4.97 1.69 0.98
CA VAL A 118 4.22 0.67 1.74
C VAL A 118 5.14 -0.47 2.20
N THR A 119 6.06 -0.92 1.34
CA THR A 119 7.01 -1.99 1.67
C THR A 119 8.12 -1.53 2.62
N HIS A 120 8.39 -0.22 2.70
CA HIS A 120 9.30 0.34 3.70
C HIS A 120 8.68 0.34 5.10
N LEU A 121 7.39 0.66 5.22
CA LEU A 121 6.67 0.64 6.49
C LEU A 121 6.34 -0.79 6.93
N LEU A 122 5.89 -1.61 6.00
CA LEU A 122 5.37 -2.96 6.19
C LEU A 122 6.14 -3.93 5.26
N PRO A 123 7.34 -4.39 5.67
CA PRO A 123 8.21 -5.22 4.80
C PRO A 123 7.55 -6.50 4.29
N GLN A 124 6.64 -7.10 5.06
CA GLN A 124 5.90 -8.29 4.64
C GLN A 124 5.05 -8.06 3.38
N MET A 125 4.68 -6.81 3.08
CA MET A 125 3.92 -6.47 1.88
C MET A 125 4.72 -6.69 0.58
N GLN A 126 6.04 -6.86 0.64
CA GLN A 126 6.86 -7.23 -0.51
C GLN A 126 6.40 -8.53 -1.20
N ASN A 127 5.66 -9.38 -0.49
CA ASN A 127 5.12 -10.61 -1.06
C ASN A 127 3.96 -10.37 -2.02
N ILE A 128 3.26 -9.23 -1.90
CA ILE A 128 2.06 -8.91 -2.68
C ILE A 128 2.11 -7.54 -3.37
N ILE A 129 3.23 -6.84 -3.29
CA ILE A 129 3.41 -5.53 -3.95
C ILE A 129 4.61 -5.58 -4.88
N ALA A 130 4.36 -5.31 -6.17
CA ALA A 130 5.37 -4.86 -7.12
C ALA A 130 5.65 -3.38 -6.83
N PRO A 131 6.86 -3.03 -6.32
CA PRO A 131 7.13 -1.68 -5.82
C PRO A 131 7.23 -0.67 -6.96
N VAL A 132 6.41 0.38 -6.93
CA VAL A 132 6.45 1.49 -7.88
C VAL A 132 7.00 2.74 -7.21
N GLU A 133 8.00 3.38 -7.84
CA GLU A 133 8.49 4.67 -7.38
C GLU A 133 7.62 5.81 -7.90
N TRP A 134 6.97 6.51 -6.98
CA TRP A 134 6.06 7.60 -7.32
C TRP A 134 6.73 8.95 -7.49
N LYS A 135 7.90 9.15 -6.88
CA LYS A 135 8.58 10.43 -6.86
C LYS A 135 9.38 10.61 -8.15
N ASN A 136 9.07 11.65 -8.92
CA ASN A 136 9.74 11.92 -10.19
C ASN A 136 11.26 12.00 -10.06
N ASN A 137 11.75 12.64 -9.01
CA ASN A 137 13.19 12.77 -8.72
C ASN A 137 13.87 11.47 -8.27
N LYS A 138 13.10 10.45 -7.89
CA LYS A 138 13.59 9.11 -7.50
C LYS A 138 13.28 8.03 -8.54
N ARG A 139 12.56 8.37 -9.62
CA ARG A 139 12.30 7.46 -10.75
C ARG A 139 13.59 7.26 -11.57
N THR A 140 14.32 6.23 -11.24
CA THR A 140 15.53 5.81 -11.93
C THR A 140 15.28 4.59 -12.79
N LEU A 141 16.20 4.29 -13.72
CA LEU A 141 16.19 3.01 -14.44
C LEU A 141 16.25 1.82 -13.47
N ARG A 142 16.94 1.96 -12.35
CA ARG A 142 17.03 0.93 -11.31
C ARG A 142 15.67 0.66 -10.68
N SER A 143 14.92 1.70 -10.28
CA SER A 143 13.59 1.51 -9.67
C SER A 143 12.59 0.89 -10.64
N LYS A 144 12.64 1.29 -11.94
CA LYS A 144 11.82 0.67 -13.00
C LYS A 144 12.17 -0.81 -13.20
N LYS A 145 13.47 -1.15 -13.24
CA LYS A 145 13.93 -2.53 -13.36
C LYS A 145 13.48 -3.39 -12.17
N GLU A 146 13.49 -2.85 -10.97
CA GLU A 146 13.01 -3.53 -9.75
C GLU A 146 11.52 -3.90 -9.87
N THR A 147 10.67 -2.94 -10.26
CA THR A 147 9.25 -3.18 -10.49
C THR A 147 9.01 -4.25 -11.55
N LEU A 148 9.72 -4.14 -12.70
CA LEU A 148 9.58 -5.08 -13.82
C LEU A 148 10.11 -6.47 -13.46
N ALA A 149 11.20 -6.56 -12.72
CA ALA A 149 11.76 -7.84 -12.27
C ALA A 149 10.79 -8.57 -11.34
N TYR A 150 10.15 -7.84 -10.41
CA TYR A 150 9.09 -8.40 -9.56
C TYR A 150 7.93 -8.93 -10.40
N ALA A 151 7.41 -8.08 -11.31
CA ALA A 151 6.27 -8.45 -12.15
C ALA A 151 6.59 -9.66 -13.03
N LYS A 152 7.77 -9.70 -13.66
CA LYS A 152 8.23 -10.84 -14.45
C LYS A 152 8.20 -12.12 -13.64
N LYS A 153 8.88 -12.13 -12.48
CA LYS A 153 8.90 -13.30 -11.58
C LYS A 153 7.49 -13.74 -11.15
N ALA A 154 6.62 -12.77 -10.86
CA ALA A 154 5.24 -13.06 -10.48
C ALA A 154 4.44 -13.70 -11.61
N PHE A 155 4.58 -13.21 -12.85
CA PHE A 155 3.92 -13.80 -14.03
C PHE A 155 4.50 -15.16 -14.40
N GLU A 156 5.81 -15.37 -14.29
CA GLU A 156 6.44 -16.68 -14.45
C GLU A 156 5.88 -17.70 -13.45
N ALA A 157 5.57 -17.26 -12.22
CA ALA A 157 4.87 -18.05 -11.20
C ALA A 157 3.34 -18.12 -11.41
N LYS A 158 2.83 -17.69 -12.58
CA LYS A 158 1.40 -17.68 -12.95
C LYS A 158 0.51 -16.86 -12.00
N ARG A 159 1.06 -15.88 -11.30
CA ARG A 159 0.32 -14.97 -10.44
C ARG A 159 -0.43 -13.92 -11.25
N SER A 160 -1.46 -13.34 -10.65
CA SER A 160 -2.29 -12.31 -11.26
C SER A 160 -2.00 -10.91 -10.72
N ALA A 161 -2.02 -9.94 -11.60
CA ALA A 161 -1.73 -8.54 -11.28
C ALA A 161 -3.01 -7.71 -11.09
N VAL A 162 -2.97 -6.77 -10.17
CA VAL A 162 -3.95 -5.68 -10.03
C VAL A 162 -3.27 -4.36 -10.36
N ILE A 163 -3.87 -3.61 -11.28
CA ILE A 163 -3.35 -2.32 -11.78
C ILE A 163 -4.43 -1.25 -11.64
N PHE A 164 -4.03 -0.09 -11.18
CA PHE A 164 -4.86 1.11 -11.10
C PHE A 164 -4.33 2.19 -12.06
N PRO A 165 -4.73 2.20 -13.35
CA PRO A 165 -4.16 3.09 -14.37
C PRO A 165 -4.38 4.58 -14.10
N SER A 166 -5.47 4.94 -13.40
CA SER A 166 -5.76 6.32 -12.95
C SER A 166 -4.92 6.75 -11.74
N GLY A 167 -4.27 5.81 -11.08
CA GLY A 167 -3.22 6.11 -10.13
C GLY A 167 -1.99 6.67 -10.87
N ARG A 168 -1.20 7.52 -10.21
CA ARG A 168 0.08 7.95 -10.79
C ARG A 168 1.03 6.76 -10.83
N LEU A 169 1.21 6.21 -12.00
CA LEU A 169 2.27 5.24 -12.32
C LEU A 169 3.55 5.97 -12.68
#